data_81153460ba2eb8d72f471764fb5c2042
#
_entry.id   81153460ba2eb8d72f471764fb5c2042
#
_cell.length_a   1.000
_cell.length_b   1.000
_cell.length_c   1.000
_cell.angle_alpha   90.00
_cell.angle_beta   90.00
_cell.angle_gamma   90.00
#
_symmetry.space_group_name_H-M   'P 1'
#
loop_
_entity.id
_entity.type
_entity.pdbx_description
1 polymer ?
#
loop_
_entity_poly.entity_id
_entity_poly.type
_entity_poly.pdbx_seq_one_letter_code
_entity_poly.pdbx_strand_id
1 'polypeptide(L)'
;MCDTTITHFTIFGERCSGTHFLQHAICENFDIKYIKGEKHFFGNTQHYKDVISAARSPNELTGHENECMELYNKRPENVLAFAIVRDPVEWINSFYKIKHHVPKKNREPVERFISCEFYSIFDDCDKEIMGDRNWKTKERYRNIFELRKLKCQYILEELPKKY
;
A
#
# COMPACT_ATOMS: atom_id res chain seq x y z
N MET A 1 27.81 20.38 7.57
CA MET A 1 27.01 19.21 7.14
C MET A 1 25.97 19.00 8.22
N CYS A 2 24.68 19.11 7.87
CA CYS A 2 23.62 18.86 8.86
C CYS A 2 23.56 17.35 9.06
N ASP A 3 23.84 16.92 10.27
CA ASP A 3 23.81 15.49 10.65
C ASP A 3 22.34 15.11 10.84
N THR A 4 21.68 14.77 9.72
CA THR A 4 20.27 14.36 9.74
C THR A 4 20.19 12.91 10.18
N THR A 5 20.00 12.70 11.47
CA THR A 5 19.80 11.37 12.03
C THR A 5 18.41 10.84 11.59
N ILE A 6 18.39 9.75 10.84
CA ILE A 6 17.14 9.08 10.46
C ILE A 6 16.50 8.50 11.74
N THR A 7 15.26 8.85 11.98
CA THR A 7 14.51 8.42 13.18
C THR A 7 13.30 7.55 12.83
N HIS A 8 12.84 7.62 11.59
CA HIS A 8 11.66 6.91 11.13
C HIS A 8 11.86 6.33 9.72
N PHE A 9 11.07 5.33 9.39
CA PHE A 9 11.01 4.80 8.03
C PHE A 9 9.58 4.43 7.62
N THR A 10 9.34 4.41 6.32
CA THR A 10 8.12 3.91 5.72
C THR A 10 8.44 2.99 4.54
N ILE A 11 7.51 2.11 4.19
CA ILE A 11 7.72 1.13 3.11
C ILE A 11 6.58 1.25 2.10
N PHE A 12 6.95 1.37 0.85
CA PHE A 12 6.07 1.31 -0.31
C PHE A 12 6.31 0.01 -1.06
N GLY A 13 5.25 -0.63 -1.50
CA GLY A 13 5.37 -1.87 -2.26
C GLY A 13 4.03 -2.40 -2.69
N GLU A 14 4.05 -3.25 -3.70
CA GLU A 14 2.86 -3.95 -4.15
C GLU A 14 2.46 -5.03 -3.15
N ARG A 15 1.20 -5.46 -3.20
CA ARG A 15 0.76 -6.66 -2.47
C ARG A 15 1.66 -7.84 -2.86
N CYS A 16 1.95 -8.68 -1.90
CA CYS A 16 2.79 -9.87 -2.11
C CYS A 16 4.24 -9.60 -2.57
N SER A 17 4.75 -8.39 -2.39
CA SER A 17 6.15 -8.04 -2.71
C SER A 17 7.13 -8.22 -1.55
N GLY A 18 6.65 -8.63 -0.36
CA GLY A 18 7.53 -8.85 0.79
C GLY A 18 7.66 -7.65 1.74
N THR A 19 6.73 -6.70 1.71
CA THR A 19 6.76 -5.50 2.56
C THR A 19 6.78 -5.82 4.07
N HIS A 20 6.10 -6.87 4.52
CA HIS A 20 6.16 -7.31 5.92
C HIS A 20 7.54 -7.86 6.30
N PHE A 21 8.15 -8.67 5.43
CA PHE A 21 9.51 -9.16 5.64
C PHE A 21 10.50 -8.01 5.78
N LEU A 22 10.44 -7.03 4.86
CA LEU A 22 11.33 -5.87 4.91
C LEU A 22 11.11 -5.04 6.19
N GLN A 23 9.85 -4.84 6.59
CA GLN A 23 9.53 -4.16 7.85
C GLN A 23 10.17 -4.84 9.06
N HIS A 24 9.99 -6.15 9.20
CA HIS A 24 10.60 -6.90 10.31
C HIS A 24 12.13 -6.84 10.27
N ALA A 25 12.72 -7.05 9.09
CA ALA A 25 14.17 -6.99 8.93
C ALA A 25 14.76 -5.63 9.36
N ILE A 26 14.06 -4.52 9.04
CA ILE A 26 14.52 -3.19 9.46
C ILE A 26 14.32 -3.01 10.98
N CYS A 27 13.15 -3.34 11.52
CA CYS A 27 12.87 -3.18 12.95
C CYS A 27 13.80 -4.01 13.86
N GLU A 28 14.24 -5.19 13.40
CA GLU A 28 15.14 -6.07 14.17
C GLU A 28 16.61 -5.60 14.15
N ASN A 29 17.00 -4.79 13.17
CA ASN A 29 18.40 -4.44 12.98
C ASN A 29 18.71 -2.95 13.20
N PHE A 30 17.69 -2.08 13.25
CA PHE A 30 17.88 -0.63 13.38
C PHE A 30 16.92 -0.03 14.40
N ASP A 31 17.42 0.88 15.22
CA ASP A 31 16.59 1.63 16.19
C ASP A 31 15.90 2.83 15.50
N ILE A 32 15.03 2.51 14.55
CA ILE A 32 14.19 3.48 13.83
C ILE A 32 12.73 3.04 13.81
N LYS A 33 11.80 3.98 13.89
CA LYS A 33 10.37 3.68 14.04
C LYS A 33 9.68 3.53 12.68
N TYR A 34 8.86 2.48 12.55
CA TYR A 34 8.05 2.29 11.36
C TYR A 34 6.83 3.21 11.35
N ILE A 35 6.69 3.99 10.28
CA ILE A 35 5.48 4.75 9.99
C ILE A 35 4.61 3.91 9.04
N LYS A 36 3.47 3.46 9.54
CA LYS A 36 2.48 2.75 8.73
C LYS A 36 1.87 3.74 7.73
N GLY A 37 2.33 3.67 6.50
CA GLY A 37 1.95 4.60 5.45
C GLY A 37 1.13 3.96 4.34
N GLU A 38 1.20 4.58 3.18
CA GLU A 38 0.50 4.24 1.94
C GLU A 38 0.99 2.93 1.28
N LYS A 39 1.40 1.95 2.08
CA LYS A 39 2.09 0.70 1.70
C LYS A 39 1.66 0.12 0.35
N HIS A 40 0.34 0.12 0.09
CA HIS A 40 -0.25 -0.43 -1.14
C HIS A 40 -1.14 0.55 -1.89
N PHE A 41 -1.46 1.70 -1.30
CA PHE A 41 -2.48 2.64 -1.79
C PHE A 41 -1.85 3.97 -2.20
N PHE A 42 -0.93 3.90 -3.16
CA PHE A 42 -0.10 5.01 -3.56
C PHE A 42 -0.89 6.24 -4.02
N GLY A 43 -0.54 7.39 -3.46
CA GLY A 43 -1.04 8.69 -3.91
C GLY A 43 -2.47 9.02 -3.50
N ASN A 44 -3.08 8.28 -2.60
CA ASN A 44 -4.44 8.54 -2.17
C ASN A 44 -4.56 8.74 -0.67
N THR A 45 -4.14 9.92 -0.20
CA THR A 45 -4.30 10.35 1.20
C THR A 45 -5.76 10.35 1.67
N GLN A 46 -6.71 10.50 0.73
CA GLN A 46 -8.14 10.43 1.01
C GLN A 46 -8.56 9.03 1.45
N HIS A 47 -7.88 7.98 0.97
CA HIS A 47 -8.19 6.61 1.37
C HIS A 47 -8.06 6.39 2.88
N TYR A 48 -7.02 6.92 3.52
CA TYR A 48 -6.90 6.82 4.98
C TYR A 48 -8.04 7.54 5.69
N LYS A 49 -8.44 8.70 5.20
CA LYS A 49 -9.61 9.42 5.72
C LYS A 49 -10.90 8.64 5.50
N ASP A 50 -11.04 7.98 4.34
CA ASP A 50 -12.23 7.19 4.01
C ASP A 50 -12.28 5.86 4.78
N VAL A 51 -11.14 5.19 4.98
CA VAL A 51 -11.05 4.00 5.84
C VAL A 51 -11.36 4.34 7.29
N ILE A 52 -10.85 5.47 7.78
CA ILE A 52 -11.13 5.93 9.15
C ILE A 52 -12.58 6.41 9.29
N SER A 53 -13.13 7.07 8.28
CA SER A 53 -14.55 7.49 8.31
C SER A 53 -15.53 6.34 8.09
N ALA A 54 -15.09 5.25 7.43
CA ALA A 54 -15.88 4.02 7.25
C ALA A 54 -15.65 3.01 8.39
N ALA A 55 -14.55 3.11 9.12
CA ALA A 55 -14.37 2.42 10.39
C ALA A 55 -15.41 2.99 11.36
N ARG A 56 -16.20 2.10 11.93
CA ARG A 56 -17.23 2.36 12.92
C ARG A 56 -16.70 3.32 13.98
N SER A 57 -17.50 4.18 14.48
CA SER A 57 -17.29 5.23 15.49
C SER A 57 -15.82 5.53 15.94
N PRO A 58 -15.45 6.80 16.18
CA PRO A 58 -14.10 7.20 16.60
C PRO A 58 -13.56 6.45 17.84
N ASN A 59 -14.43 5.83 18.62
CA ASN A 59 -14.07 5.06 19.82
C ASN A 59 -13.65 3.62 19.52
N GLU A 60 -13.75 3.15 18.28
CA GLU A 60 -13.34 1.81 17.84
C GLU A 60 -12.00 1.80 17.11
N LEU A 61 -11.41 2.97 16.86
CA LEU A 61 -10.02 3.08 16.40
C LEU A 61 -9.11 2.66 17.57
N THR A 62 -8.36 1.61 17.38
CA THR A 62 -7.35 1.22 18.35
C THR A 62 -6.33 2.35 18.50
N GLY A 63 -5.71 2.53 19.67
CA GLY A 63 -4.72 3.59 19.91
C GLY A 63 -3.61 3.64 18.86
N HIS A 64 -3.29 2.49 18.27
CA HIS A 64 -2.29 2.34 17.21
C HIS A 64 -2.67 3.03 15.87
N GLU A 65 -3.95 3.05 15.53
CA GLU A 65 -4.43 3.73 14.31
C GLU A 65 -4.39 5.26 14.46
N ASN A 66 -4.66 5.76 15.66
CA ASN A 66 -4.52 7.18 16.00
C ASN A 66 -3.05 7.63 15.94
N GLU A 67 -2.11 6.85 16.46
CA GLU A 67 -0.68 7.12 16.36
C GLU A 67 -0.21 7.16 14.90
N CYS A 68 -0.67 6.23 14.07
CA CYS A 68 -0.33 6.20 12.65
C CYS A 68 -0.84 7.44 11.90
N MET A 69 -2.04 7.92 12.24
CA MET A 69 -2.59 9.15 11.65
C MET A 69 -1.86 10.40 12.12
N GLU A 70 -1.48 10.46 13.37
CA GLU A 70 -0.73 11.58 13.91
C GLU A 70 0.65 11.68 13.28
N LEU A 71 1.36 10.56 13.13
CA LEU A 71 2.64 10.48 12.42
C LEU A 71 2.52 10.80 10.93
N TYR A 72 1.44 10.37 10.28
CA TYR A 72 1.16 10.69 8.88
C TYR A 72 0.94 12.19 8.65
N ASN A 73 0.23 12.86 9.56
CA ASN A 73 -0.07 14.30 9.48
C ASN A 73 1.12 15.18 9.91
N LYS A 74 1.97 14.68 10.78
CA LYS A 74 3.15 15.38 11.32
C LYS A 74 4.44 14.77 10.78
N ARG A 75 4.53 14.50 9.48
CA ARG A 75 5.71 13.84 8.89
C ARG A 75 7.00 14.31 9.56
N PRO A 76 7.74 13.44 10.26
CA PRO A 76 9.03 13.80 10.81
C PRO A 76 9.97 14.17 9.66
N GLU A 77 10.82 15.18 9.87
CA GLU A 77 11.78 15.62 8.85
C GLU A 77 12.79 14.54 8.44
N ASN A 78 12.94 13.50 9.26
CA ASN A 78 13.97 12.46 9.14
C ASN A 78 13.36 11.10 8.86
N VAL A 79 12.59 10.97 7.77
CA VAL A 79 11.95 9.71 7.34
C VAL A 79 12.67 9.13 6.15
N LEU A 80 13.07 7.87 6.25
CA LEU A 80 13.59 7.11 5.12
C LEU A 80 12.47 6.30 4.45
N ALA A 81 12.27 6.52 3.16
CA ALA A 81 11.30 5.77 2.37
C ALA A 81 11.97 4.60 1.64
N PHE A 82 11.50 3.40 1.91
CA PHE A 82 11.89 2.20 1.16
C PHE A 82 10.83 1.85 0.13
N ALA A 83 11.27 1.43 -1.04
CA ALA A 83 10.40 0.84 -2.04
C ALA A 83 10.83 -0.60 -2.33
N ILE A 84 9.90 -1.53 -2.30
CA ILE A 84 10.14 -2.93 -2.61
C ILE A 84 9.25 -3.39 -3.76
N VAL A 85 9.89 -3.94 -4.79
CA VAL A 85 9.22 -4.58 -5.93
C VAL A 85 9.74 -6.00 -6.07
N ARG A 86 8.90 -6.88 -6.57
CA ARG A 86 9.22 -8.29 -6.80
C ARG A 86 9.35 -8.56 -8.29
N ASP A 87 10.05 -9.63 -8.67
CA ASP A 87 10.00 -10.13 -10.04
C ASP A 87 8.55 -10.27 -10.55
N PRO A 88 8.23 -9.85 -11.78
CA PRO A 88 6.84 -9.84 -12.27
C PRO A 88 6.16 -11.20 -12.25
N VAL A 89 6.86 -12.27 -12.63
CA VAL A 89 6.29 -13.62 -12.69
C VAL A 89 6.06 -14.16 -11.28
N GLU A 90 7.05 -13.99 -10.41
CA GLU A 90 6.91 -14.39 -9.01
C GLU A 90 5.82 -13.61 -8.28
N TRP A 91 5.70 -12.31 -8.59
CA TRP A 91 4.65 -11.46 -8.02
C TRP A 91 3.26 -11.96 -8.41
N ILE A 92 3.00 -12.21 -9.72
CA ILE A 92 1.71 -12.72 -10.20
C ILE A 92 1.39 -14.07 -9.54
N ASN A 93 2.36 -14.99 -9.52
CA ASN A 93 2.18 -16.30 -8.90
C ASN A 93 1.82 -16.19 -7.42
N SER A 94 2.52 -15.34 -6.68
CA SER A 94 2.25 -15.10 -5.26
C SER A 94 0.89 -14.44 -5.05
N PHE A 95 0.56 -13.45 -5.87
CA PHE A 95 -0.71 -12.74 -5.75
C PHE A 95 -1.91 -13.61 -6.15
N TYR A 96 -1.79 -14.41 -7.21
CA TYR A 96 -2.81 -15.39 -7.58
C TYR A 96 -3.01 -16.47 -6.51
N LYS A 97 -1.96 -16.89 -5.85
CA LYS A 97 -2.05 -17.87 -4.74
C LYS A 97 -2.79 -17.29 -3.52
N ILE A 98 -2.54 -16.04 -3.17
CA ILE A 98 -3.09 -15.41 -1.95
C ILE A 98 -4.44 -14.75 -2.23
N LYS A 99 -4.61 -14.10 -3.40
CA LYS A 99 -5.83 -13.39 -3.84
C LYS A 99 -6.38 -12.37 -2.85
N HIS A 100 -5.50 -11.78 -2.05
CA HIS A 100 -5.87 -10.80 -1.02
C HIS A 100 -6.44 -9.52 -1.64
N HIS A 101 -7.62 -9.10 -1.19
CA HIS A 101 -8.38 -7.96 -1.72
C HIS A 101 -8.80 -8.07 -3.19
N VAL A 102 -8.84 -9.26 -3.76
CA VAL A 102 -9.31 -9.51 -5.13
C VAL A 102 -10.81 -9.78 -5.12
N PRO A 103 -11.61 -9.14 -6.01
CA PRO A 103 -13.04 -9.46 -6.11
C PRO A 103 -13.29 -10.96 -6.34
N LYS A 104 -14.22 -11.55 -5.59
CA LYS A 104 -14.48 -13.00 -5.66
C LYS A 104 -14.70 -13.50 -7.09
N LYS A 105 -15.43 -12.72 -7.90
CA LYS A 105 -15.69 -13.04 -9.30
C LYS A 105 -14.44 -13.10 -10.19
N ASN A 106 -13.34 -12.46 -9.78
CA ASN A 106 -12.09 -12.38 -10.54
C ASN A 106 -11.02 -13.37 -10.03
N ARG A 107 -11.32 -14.15 -8.99
CA ARG A 107 -10.32 -15.04 -8.36
C ARG A 107 -9.99 -16.27 -9.19
N GLU A 108 -10.92 -16.74 -10.02
CA GLU A 108 -10.79 -17.95 -10.84
C GLU A 108 -11.53 -17.79 -12.18
N PRO A 109 -11.07 -18.40 -13.26
CA PRO A 109 -9.74 -19.01 -13.41
C PRO A 109 -8.62 -17.96 -13.54
N VAL A 110 -7.36 -18.39 -13.71
CA VAL A 110 -6.19 -17.50 -13.78
C VAL A 110 -6.30 -16.47 -14.91
N GLU A 111 -6.87 -16.86 -16.04
CA GLU A 111 -7.09 -15.96 -17.20
C GLU A 111 -7.98 -14.77 -16.80
N ARG A 112 -9.01 -15.02 -16.02
CA ARG A 112 -9.91 -13.99 -15.50
C ARG A 112 -9.19 -13.09 -14.50
N PHE A 113 -8.42 -13.69 -13.59
CA PHE A 113 -7.63 -12.95 -12.60
C PHE A 113 -6.68 -11.94 -13.26
N ILE A 114 -6.03 -12.31 -14.36
CA ILE A 114 -5.04 -11.44 -15.01
C ILE A 114 -5.62 -10.46 -16.03
N SER A 115 -6.78 -10.78 -16.65
CA SER A 115 -7.32 -10.00 -17.79
C SER A 115 -8.50 -9.10 -17.44
N CYS A 116 -9.26 -9.42 -16.37
CA CYS A 116 -10.43 -8.63 -16.02
C CYS A 116 -10.07 -7.28 -15.39
N GLU A 117 -11.02 -6.36 -15.46
CA GLU A 117 -10.97 -5.10 -14.72
C GLU A 117 -10.62 -5.37 -13.25
N PHE A 118 -9.58 -4.69 -12.78
CA PHE A 118 -9.11 -4.87 -11.41
C PHE A 118 -9.48 -3.69 -10.53
N TYR A 119 -10.00 -4.01 -9.37
CA TYR A 119 -10.21 -3.11 -8.24
C TYR A 119 -10.07 -3.91 -6.95
N SER A 120 -9.77 -3.26 -5.85
CA SER A 120 -9.63 -3.94 -4.57
C SER A 120 -10.92 -3.91 -3.77
N ILE A 121 -11.14 -4.97 -3.00
CA ILE A 121 -12.26 -5.09 -2.08
C ILE A 121 -11.77 -5.38 -0.66
N PHE A 122 -12.59 -5.06 0.33
CA PHE A 122 -12.43 -5.62 1.66
C PHE A 122 -12.85 -7.08 1.64
N ASP A 123 -11.99 -7.98 2.14
CA ASP A 123 -12.18 -9.43 2.03
C ASP A 123 -13.40 -9.94 2.84
N ASP A 124 -13.78 -9.22 3.88
CA ASP A 124 -14.89 -9.55 4.77
C ASP A 124 -16.28 -9.15 4.24
N CYS A 125 -16.37 -8.09 3.45
CA CYS A 125 -17.66 -7.53 3.04
C CYS A 125 -17.82 -7.25 1.54
N ASP A 126 -16.84 -7.65 0.71
CA ASP A 126 -16.82 -7.41 -0.75
C ASP A 126 -16.98 -5.92 -1.18
N LYS A 127 -16.92 -4.98 -0.24
CA LYS A 127 -17.00 -3.54 -0.53
C LYS A 127 -15.72 -3.08 -1.21
N GLU A 128 -15.85 -2.28 -2.28
CA GLU A 128 -14.70 -1.75 -3.01
C GLU A 128 -13.87 -0.80 -2.14
N ILE A 129 -12.55 -0.95 -2.21
CA ILE A 129 -11.59 -0.05 -1.59
C ILE A 129 -11.28 1.08 -2.57
N MET A 130 -12.00 2.18 -2.44
CA MET A 130 -11.90 3.34 -3.35
C MET A 130 -10.50 3.94 -3.43
N GLY A 131 -9.71 3.80 -2.37
CA GLY A 131 -8.33 4.28 -2.32
C GLY A 131 -7.35 3.50 -3.19
N ASP A 132 -7.70 2.29 -3.65
CA ASP A 132 -6.83 1.48 -4.51
C ASP A 132 -7.27 1.55 -5.98
N ARG A 133 -7.55 2.73 -6.44
CA ARG A 133 -7.81 3.03 -7.85
C ARG A 133 -6.58 3.63 -8.52
N ASN A 134 -6.63 3.70 -9.83
CA ASN A 134 -5.64 4.40 -10.63
C ASN A 134 -5.41 5.82 -10.07
N TRP A 135 -4.23 6.09 -9.60
CA TRP A 135 -3.91 7.35 -8.92
C TRP A 135 -4.00 8.58 -9.85
N LYS A 136 -3.89 8.38 -11.18
CA LYS A 136 -4.02 9.43 -12.20
C LYS A 136 -5.48 9.74 -12.53
N THR A 137 -6.26 8.70 -12.85
CA THR A 137 -7.64 8.84 -13.38
C THR A 137 -8.73 8.65 -12.33
N LYS A 138 -8.41 8.04 -11.18
CA LYS A 138 -9.35 7.62 -10.13
C LYS A 138 -10.32 6.50 -10.58
N GLU A 139 -10.09 5.92 -11.74
CA GLU A 139 -10.83 4.80 -12.26
C GLU A 139 -10.27 3.46 -11.76
N ARG A 140 -10.98 2.38 -12.02
CA ARG A 140 -10.47 1.03 -11.83
C ARG A 140 -9.38 0.74 -12.86
N TYR A 141 -8.50 -0.17 -12.53
CA TYR A 141 -7.48 -0.63 -13.47
C TYR A 141 -8.11 -1.55 -14.51
N ARG A 142 -7.73 -1.44 -15.77
CA ARG A 142 -8.21 -2.33 -16.85
C ARG A 142 -7.88 -3.79 -16.56
N ASN A 143 -6.76 -4.05 -15.90
CA ASN A 143 -6.34 -5.38 -15.48
C ASN A 143 -5.21 -5.28 -14.44
N ILE A 144 -4.73 -6.42 -13.96
CA ILE A 144 -3.66 -6.52 -12.96
C ILE A 144 -2.32 -5.96 -13.47
N PHE A 145 -2.06 -6.02 -14.78
CA PHE A 145 -0.82 -5.48 -15.35
C PHE A 145 -0.80 -3.95 -15.34
N GLU A 146 -1.94 -3.34 -15.59
CA GLU A 146 -2.07 -1.88 -15.46
C GLU A 146 -1.91 -1.43 -14.01
N LEU A 147 -2.53 -2.15 -13.06
CA LEU A 147 -2.31 -1.94 -11.64
C LEU A 147 -0.80 -1.89 -11.32
N ARG A 148 -0.07 -2.94 -11.72
CA ARG A 148 1.35 -3.04 -11.47
C ARG A 148 2.14 -1.92 -12.13
N LYS A 149 1.91 -1.70 -13.43
CA LYS A 149 2.58 -0.65 -14.20
C LYS A 149 2.47 0.70 -13.50
N LEU A 150 1.26 1.09 -13.13
CA LEU A 150 1.02 2.40 -12.52
C LEU A 150 1.58 2.51 -11.11
N LYS A 151 1.59 1.43 -10.34
CA LYS A 151 2.26 1.41 -9.02
C LYS A 151 3.77 1.52 -9.15
N CYS A 152 4.39 0.80 -10.07
CA CYS A 152 5.82 0.95 -10.34
C CYS A 152 6.17 2.36 -10.83
N GLN A 153 5.35 2.95 -11.71
CA GLN A 153 5.53 4.33 -12.12
C GLN A 153 5.48 5.31 -10.94
N TYR A 154 4.51 5.16 -10.05
CA TYR A 154 4.43 6.00 -8.86
C TYR A 154 5.68 5.90 -7.99
N ILE A 155 6.19 4.69 -7.76
CA ILE A 155 7.42 4.46 -6.99
C ILE A 155 8.61 5.19 -7.64
N LEU A 156 8.72 5.14 -8.96
CA LEU A 156 9.87 5.71 -9.67
C LEU A 156 9.76 7.21 -9.92
N GLU A 157 8.55 7.72 -10.17
CA GLU A 157 8.34 9.09 -10.64
C GLU A 157 7.84 10.05 -9.56
N GLU A 158 6.99 9.56 -8.64
CA GLU A 158 6.31 10.44 -7.68
C GLU A 158 6.87 10.30 -6.25
N LEU A 159 7.27 9.09 -5.86
CA LEU A 159 7.80 8.86 -4.52
C LEU A 159 9.08 9.66 -4.25
N PRO A 160 10.08 9.72 -5.16
CA PRO A 160 11.29 10.53 -4.94
C PRO A 160 11.06 12.03 -4.81
N LYS A 161 9.90 12.53 -5.23
CA LYS A 161 9.53 13.95 -5.05
C LYS A 161 8.96 14.26 -3.67
N LYS A 162 8.61 13.23 -2.92
CA LYS A 162 7.96 13.36 -1.60
C LYS A 162 8.90 13.11 -0.43
N TYR A 163 10.02 12.44 -0.69
CA TYR A 163 11.01 11.99 0.30
C TYR A 163 12.46 12.35 -0.15
#